data_44af284eafa906db8583005750955ad0
#
_entry.id   44af284eafa906db8583005750955ad0
#
_cell.length_a   1.000
_cell.length_b   1.000
_cell.length_c   1.000
_cell.angle_alpha   90.00
_cell.angle_beta   90.00
_cell.angle_gamma   90.00
#
_symmetry.space_group_name_H-M   'P 1'
#
loop_
_entity.id
_entity.type
_entity.pdbx_description
1 polymer ?
#
loop_
_entity_poly.entity_id
_entity_poly.type
_entity_poly.pdbx_seq_one_letter_code
_entity_poly.pdbx_strand_id
1 'polypeptide(L)'
;MQPQLVLYDEPTANLDLRARRRLMVFLQQAAHTFLLASHDLELILEVCDQVILLDQGRIWAQGSPAHLMGQADLMEAHGLEVPPSLRR
;
A
#
# COMPACT_ATOMS: atom_id res chain seq x y z
N MET A 1 -27.14 -7.97 2.90
CA MET A 1 -25.78 -8.34 3.33
C MET A 1 -25.00 -7.10 3.68
N GLN A 2 -24.45 -7.05 4.86
CA GLN A 2 -23.66 -5.89 5.26
C GLN A 2 -22.24 -6.03 4.70
N PRO A 3 -21.68 -4.97 4.09
CA PRO A 3 -20.30 -5.00 3.65
C PRO A 3 -19.37 -5.09 4.86
N GLN A 4 -18.29 -5.84 4.70
CA GLN A 4 -17.26 -5.95 5.73
C GLN A 4 -16.08 -5.09 5.34
N LEU A 5 -15.60 -4.32 6.29
CA LEU A 5 -14.37 -3.57 6.17
C LEU A 5 -13.36 -4.14 7.17
N VAL A 6 -12.24 -4.61 6.67
CA VAL A 6 -11.17 -5.14 7.52
C VAL A 6 -9.97 -4.21 7.44
N LEU A 7 -9.41 -3.90 8.60
CA LEU A 7 -8.21 -3.07 8.69
C LEU A 7 -6.99 -3.96 8.91
N TYR A 8 -5.99 -3.82 8.05
CA TYR A 8 -4.69 -4.44 8.22
C TYR A 8 -3.68 -3.35 8.53
N ASP A 9 -3.00 -3.46 9.65
CA ASP A 9 -2.00 -2.47 10.08
C ASP A 9 -0.63 -3.12 10.06
N GLU A 10 0.24 -2.67 9.15
CA GLU A 10 1.58 -3.19 8.94
C GLU A 10 1.61 -4.72 8.88
N PRO A 11 0.80 -5.35 8.03
CA PRO A 11 0.61 -6.80 8.08
C PRO A 11 1.83 -7.60 7.63
N THR A 12 2.80 -6.98 6.95
CA THR A 12 4.03 -7.65 6.54
C THR A 12 5.18 -7.45 7.52
N ALA A 13 4.98 -6.68 8.60
CA ALA A 13 6.02 -6.50 9.61
C ALA A 13 6.40 -7.84 10.21
N ASN A 14 7.69 -8.13 10.24
CA ASN A 14 8.25 -9.38 10.80
C ASN A 14 7.91 -10.65 10.01
N LEU A 15 7.38 -10.54 8.81
CA LEU A 15 7.15 -11.70 7.94
C LEU A 15 8.38 -11.98 7.09
N ASP A 16 8.69 -13.28 6.92
CA ASP A 16 9.71 -13.67 5.95
C ASP A 16 9.14 -13.55 4.52
N LEU A 17 9.99 -13.74 3.54
CA LEU A 17 9.61 -13.56 2.13
C LEU A 17 8.47 -14.48 1.72
N ARG A 18 8.48 -15.72 2.19
CA ARG A 18 7.44 -16.71 1.85
C ARG A 18 6.09 -16.33 2.44
N ALA A 19 6.07 -15.95 3.72
CA ALA A 19 4.85 -15.54 4.40
C ALA A 19 4.29 -14.25 3.80
N ARG A 20 5.18 -13.31 3.46
CA ARG A 20 4.79 -12.06 2.80
C ARG A 20 4.11 -12.35 1.46
N ARG A 21 4.67 -13.26 0.68
CA ARG A 21 4.12 -13.62 -0.62
C ARG A 21 2.74 -14.28 -0.50
N ARG A 22 2.55 -15.11 0.51
CA ARG A 22 1.24 -15.72 0.79
C ARG A 22 0.20 -14.68 1.16
N LEU A 23 0.58 -13.69 1.96
CA LEU A 23 -0.31 -12.61 2.33
C LEU A 23 -0.70 -11.78 1.11
N MET A 24 0.25 -11.48 0.23
CA MET A 24 -0.04 -10.76 -1.00
C MET A 24 -1.07 -11.46 -1.86
N VAL A 25 -0.92 -12.77 -2.05
CA VAL A 25 -1.88 -13.57 -2.82
C VAL A 25 -3.25 -13.55 -2.15
N PHE A 26 -3.29 -13.69 -0.83
CA PHE A 26 -4.53 -13.62 -0.07
C PHE A 26 -5.25 -12.29 -0.30
N LEU A 27 -4.52 -11.18 -0.19
CA LEU A 27 -5.11 -9.85 -0.35
C LEU A 27 -5.56 -9.59 -1.80
N GLN A 28 -4.81 -10.08 -2.78
CA GLN A 28 -5.19 -9.94 -4.18
C GLN A 28 -6.48 -10.67 -4.52
N GLN A 29 -6.78 -11.75 -3.81
CA GLN A 29 -7.96 -12.58 -4.03
C GLN A 29 -9.09 -12.27 -3.06
N ALA A 30 -8.91 -11.28 -2.19
CA ALA A 30 -9.90 -10.96 -1.17
C ALA A 30 -11.19 -10.45 -1.79
N ALA A 31 -12.31 -11.01 -1.35
CA ALA A 31 -13.63 -10.61 -1.82
C ALA A 31 -14.24 -9.49 -0.97
N HIS A 32 -13.57 -9.11 0.11
CA HIS A 32 -14.02 -8.05 1.00
C HIS A 32 -13.25 -6.76 0.75
N THR A 33 -13.82 -5.64 1.16
CA THR A 33 -13.11 -4.36 1.15
C THR A 33 -12.14 -4.33 2.32
N PHE A 34 -10.92 -3.86 2.09
CA PHE A 34 -9.97 -3.72 3.18
C PHE A 34 -9.25 -2.38 3.10
N LEU A 35 -8.78 -1.94 4.26
CA LEU A 35 -7.93 -0.77 4.40
C LEU A 35 -6.56 -1.24 4.88
N LEU A 36 -5.52 -0.86 4.19
CA LEU A 36 -4.16 -1.29 4.47
C LEU A 36 -3.30 -0.09 4.84
N ALA A 37 -2.78 -0.08 6.06
CA ALA A 37 -1.83 0.93 6.52
C ALA A 37 -0.45 0.30 6.56
N SER A 38 0.48 0.78 5.74
CA SER A 38 1.79 0.14 5.64
C SER A 38 2.83 1.07 5.05
N HIS A 39 4.09 0.83 5.42
CA HIS A 39 5.26 1.41 4.76
C HIS A 39 5.85 0.46 3.71
N ASP A 40 5.25 -0.71 3.55
CA ASP A 40 5.65 -1.66 2.52
C ASP A 40 5.00 -1.25 1.20
N LEU A 41 5.68 -0.37 0.47
CA LEU A 41 5.13 0.25 -0.72
C LEU A 41 4.93 -0.74 -1.88
N GLU A 42 5.77 -1.77 -1.96
CA GLU A 42 5.58 -2.83 -2.95
C GLU A 42 4.28 -3.60 -2.69
N LEU A 43 3.96 -3.87 -1.42
CA LEU A 43 2.71 -4.51 -1.06
C LEU A 43 1.52 -3.65 -1.49
N ILE A 44 1.56 -2.36 -1.19
CA ILE A 44 0.49 -1.43 -1.55
C ILE A 44 0.31 -1.40 -3.07
N LEU A 45 1.42 -1.33 -3.80
CA LEU A 45 1.39 -1.30 -5.26
C LEU A 45 0.71 -2.55 -5.85
N GLU A 46 0.96 -3.72 -5.24
CA GLU A 46 0.47 -4.99 -5.75
C GLU A 46 -0.99 -5.28 -5.39
N VAL A 47 -1.47 -4.80 -4.24
CA VAL A 47 -2.77 -5.26 -3.72
C VAL A 47 -3.82 -4.17 -3.60
N CYS A 48 -3.47 -2.91 -3.72
CA CYS A 48 -4.41 -1.80 -3.52
C CYS A 48 -4.81 -1.14 -4.83
N ASP A 49 -6.07 -0.72 -4.91
CA ASP A 49 -6.61 0.01 -6.06
C ASP A 49 -6.47 1.52 -5.89
N GLN A 50 -6.46 1.97 -4.64
CA GLN A 50 -6.36 3.37 -4.28
C GLN A 50 -5.38 3.53 -3.14
N VAL A 51 -4.64 4.65 -3.16
CA VAL A 51 -3.72 4.97 -2.08
C VAL A 51 -3.96 6.39 -1.60
N ILE A 52 -3.77 6.60 -0.31
CA ILE A 52 -3.85 7.91 0.32
C ILE A 52 -2.53 8.16 1.02
N LEU A 53 -1.88 9.26 0.69
CA LEU A 53 -0.63 9.67 1.32
C LEU A 53 -0.96 10.56 2.52
N LEU A 54 -0.64 10.06 3.71
CA LEU A 54 -0.81 10.79 4.97
C LEU A 54 0.55 11.16 5.53
N ASP A 55 0.66 12.40 6.00
CA ASP A 55 1.87 12.86 6.68
C ASP A 55 1.46 13.92 7.70
N GLN A 56 1.88 13.72 8.93
CA GLN A 56 1.59 14.64 10.05
C GLN A 56 0.09 14.93 10.18
N GLY A 57 -0.72 13.88 10.06
CA GLY A 57 -2.17 13.99 10.24
C GLY A 57 -2.93 14.61 9.09
N ARG A 58 -2.27 14.85 7.95
CA ARG A 58 -2.89 15.49 6.79
C ARG A 58 -2.82 14.59 5.57
N ILE A 59 -3.85 14.70 4.73
CA ILE A 59 -3.87 14.04 3.44
C ILE A 59 -3.17 14.95 2.42
N TRP A 60 -2.11 14.45 1.79
CA TRP A 60 -1.33 15.21 0.81
C TRP A 60 -1.66 14.83 -0.61
N ALA A 61 -2.08 13.58 -0.84
CA ALA A 61 -2.42 13.12 -2.18
C ALA A 61 -3.25 11.84 -2.07
N GLN A 62 -4.01 11.55 -3.13
CA GLN A 62 -4.70 10.28 -3.25
C GLN A 62 -4.86 9.94 -4.71
N GLY A 63 -4.96 8.66 -5.02
CA GLY A 63 -5.09 8.21 -6.40
C GLY A 63 -4.67 6.77 -6.58
N SER A 64 -4.43 6.38 -7.82
CA SER A 64 -3.96 5.04 -8.12
C SER A 64 -2.52 4.87 -7.61
N PRO A 65 -2.17 3.67 -7.13
CA PRO A 65 -0.83 3.44 -6.57
C PRO A 65 0.30 3.76 -7.54
N ALA A 66 0.23 3.26 -8.77
CA ALA A 66 1.30 3.47 -9.73
C ALA A 66 1.49 4.95 -10.07
N HIS A 67 0.40 5.69 -10.25
CA HIS A 67 0.48 7.11 -10.58
C HIS A 67 1.04 7.93 -9.43
N LEU A 68 0.51 7.73 -8.23
CA LEU A 68 0.92 8.51 -7.07
C LEU A 68 2.35 8.17 -6.63
N MET A 69 2.64 6.89 -6.48
CA MET A 69 3.95 6.45 -5.98
C MET A 69 5.06 6.54 -7.01
N GLY A 70 4.72 6.79 -8.27
CA GLY A 70 5.71 7.06 -9.31
C GLY A 70 6.23 8.49 -9.33
N GLN A 71 5.66 9.37 -8.51
CA GLN A 71 6.07 10.78 -8.44
C GLN A 71 7.19 10.94 -7.43
N ALA A 72 8.44 10.93 -7.92
CA ALA A 72 9.62 10.97 -7.05
C ALA A 72 9.64 12.19 -6.14
N ASP A 73 9.30 13.37 -6.66
CA ASP A 73 9.32 14.60 -5.85
C ASP A 73 8.33 14.53 -4.70
N LEU A 74 7.13 14.00 -4.95
CA LEU A 74 6.11 13.85 -3.93
C LEU A 74 6.56 12.85 -2.86
N MET A 75 7.08 11.71 -3.30
CA MET A 75 7.53 10.66 -2.37
C MET A 75 8.67 11.15 -1.50
N GLU A 76 9.67 11.78 -2.09
CA GLU A 76 10.85 12.29 -1.37
C GLU A 76 10.45 13.41 -0.39
N ALA A 77 9.51 14.26 -0.76
CA ALA A 77 9.06 15.35 0.12
C ALA A 77 8.46 14.84 1.43
N HIS A 78 7.99 13.60 1.45
CA HIS A 78 7.37 13.00 2.63
C HIS A 78 8.20 11.84 3.21
N GLY A 79 9.48 11.79 2.89
CA GLY A 79 10.38 10.81 3.45
C GLY A 79 10.24 9.41 2.90
N LEU A 80 9.63 9.28 1.72
CA LEU A 80 9.42 8.00 1.06
C LEU A 80 10.26 7.91 -0.20
N GLU A 81 10.34 6.70 -0.76
CA GLU A 81 11.03 6.46 -2.01
C GLU A 81 10.07 5.84 -3.02
N VAL A 82 10.31 6.07 -4.29
CA VAL A 82 9.57 5.38 -5.35
C VAL A 82 9.85 3.88 -5.22
N PRO A 83 8.81 3.02 -5.18
CA PRO A 83 9.03 1.58 -5.07
C PRO A 83 9.90 1.08 -6.23
N PRO A 84 10.79 0.10 -5.99
CA PRO A 84 11.68 -0.41 -7.05
C PRO A 84 10.95 -0.85 -8.31
N SER A 85 9.75 -1.40 -8.20
CA SER A 85 8.95 -1.84 -9.36
C SER A 85 8.56 -0.70 -10.29
N LEU A 86 8.56 0.54 -9.82
CA LEU A 86 8.24 1.73 -10.62
C LEU A 86 9.48 2.47 -11.11
N ARG A 87 10.66 2.05 -10.69
CA ARG A 87 11.91 2.65 -11.15
C ARG A 87 12.36 1.99 -12.44
N ARG A 88 13.02 2.76 -13.26
CA ARG A 88 13.61 2.27 -14.50
C ARG A 88 15.06 2.70 -14.63
#